data_40618dc818f082d67752c8521ac4eac0
#
_entry.id   40618dc818f082d67752c8521ac4eac0
#
_cell.length_a   1.000
_cell.length_b   1.000
_cell.length_c   1.000
_cell.angle_alpha   90.00
_cell.angle_beta   90.00
_cell.angle_gamma   90.00
#
_symmetry.space_group_name_H-M   'P 1'
#
loop_
_entity.id
_entity.type
_entity.pdbx_description
1 polymer ?
#
loop_
_entity_poly.entity_id
_entity_poly.type
_entity_poly.pdbx_seq_one_letter_code
_entity_poly.pdbx_strand_id
1 'polypeptide(L)'
;MIELNDYYYANIRELFSTEEDLLEIISGFSCPQNEDVERFLKASSIEFTKKNQSVSYLVFSKEIQQLVGYFTIAMKPLTIGAADVVSNTQRRKIERICRLDESSQSYTMSAYLIAQLGKNFSRAANEKITGDYILSIALNVIDKLQYSAGGMVSFVETDNNNKLLSFYQRNKFHLISSPQKNNNELVQLFRII
;
A
#
# COMPACT_ATOMS: atom_id res chain seq x y z
N MET A 1 8.41 15.44 -7.86
CA MET A 1 7.07 15.82 -7.32
C MET A 1 6.03 15.71 -8.43
N ILE A 2 4.91 15.04 -8.18
CA ILE A 2 3.85 14.85 -9.18
C ILE A 2 2.58 15.54 -8.68
N GLU A 3 2.04 16.43 -9.50
CA GLU A 3 0.84 17.21 -9.19
C GLU A 3 -0.43 16.51 -9.62
N LEU A 4 -1.45 16.56 -8.75
CA LEU A 4 -2.81 16.08 -8.97
C LEU A 4 -3.76 17.18 -8.49
N ASN A 5 -4.67 17.66 -9.32
CA ASN A 5 -5.68 18.68 -8.96
C ASN A 5 -5.36 19.46 -7.65
N ASP A 6 -5.98 19.07 -6.52
CA ASP A 6 -5.87 19.73 -5.21
C ASP A 6 -4.70 19.17 -4.35
N TYR A 7 -3.95 18.19 -4.87
CA TYR A 7 -2.88 17.51 -4.14
C TYR A 7 -1.61 17.44 -4.96
N TYR A 8 -0.51 17.18 -4.28
CA TYR A 8 0.72 16.69 -4.88
C TYR A 8 1.29 15.57 -4.01
N TYR A 9 2.06 14.72 -4.60
CA TYR A 9 2.78 13.68 -3.86
C TYR A 9 4.23 13.61 -4.33
N ALA A 10 5.08 13.17 -3.44
CA ALA A 10 6.49 13.03 -3.73
C ALA A 10 7.06 11.80 -3.05
N ASN A 11 7.99 11.16 -3.75
CA ASN A 11 8.84 10.15 -3.17
C ASN A 11 9.68 10.78 -2.06
N ILE A 12 9.76 10.13 -0.92
CA ILE A 12 10.55 10.60 0.22
C ILE A 12 12.02 10.87 -0.15
N ARG A 13 12.56 10.18 -1.17
CA ARG A 13 13.92 10.38 -1.70
C ARG A 13 14.11 11.71 -2.44
N GLU A 14 13.02 12.27 -2.94
CA GLU A 14 13.05 13.48 -3.80
C GLU A 14 12.77 14.77 -3.02
N LEU A 15 12.38 14.64 -1.76
CA LEU A 15 11.76 15.74 -1.05
C LEU A 15 12.74 16.69 -0.35
N PHE A 16 13.97 16.26 -0.01
CA PHE A 16 14.78 17.03 0.95
C PHE A 16 16.27 17.02 0.69
N SER A 17 16.90 18.16 1.03
CA SER A 17 18.34 18.30 1.15
C SER A 17 18.88 17.69 2.45
N THR A 18 18.07 17.62 3.51
CA THR A 18 18.46 17.06 4.81
C THR A 18 17.40 16.12 5.38
N GLU A 19 17.84 15.23 6.29
CA GLU A 19 16.93 14.31 7.00
C GLU A 19 16.12 15.05 8.07
N GLU A 20 16.68 16.10 8.65
CA GLU A 20 16.02 16.96 9.64
C GLU A 20 14.77 17.62 9.06
N ASP A 21 14.83 18.19 7.87
CA ASP A 21 13.68 18.80 7.18
C ASP A 21 12.54 17.79 7.00
N LEU A 22 12.90 16.56 6.63
CA LEU A 22 11.92 15.49 6.45
C LEU A 22 11.29 15.07 7.78
N LEU A 23 12.09 14.94 8.83
CA LEU A 23 11.59 14.59 10.18
C LEU A 23 10.65 15.67 10.71
N GLU A 24 10.91 16.94 10.46
CA GLU A 24 10.02 18.04 10.83
C GLU A 24 8.64 17.86 10.18
N ILE A 25 8.59 17.60 8.87
CA ILE A 25 7.31 17.40 8.14
C ILE A 25 6.55 16.19 8.65
N ILE A 26 7.20 15.04 8.81
CA ILE A 26 6.50 13.82 9.25
C ILE A 26 6.11 13.86 10.73
N SER A 27 6.76 14.72 11.54
CA SER A 27 6.42 14.88 12.97
C SER A 27 4.96 15.29 13.19
N GLY A 28 4.40 16.10 12.28
CA GLY A 28 3.02 16.56 12.30
C GLY A 28 1.98 15.51 11.87
N PHE A 29 2.40 14.32 11.44
CA PHE A 29 1.47 13.25 11.08
C PHE A 29 0.89 12.59 12.33
N SER A 30 -0.43 12.35 12.32
CA SER A 30 -1.13 11.65 13.41
C SER A 30 -2.15 10.66 12.85
N CYS A 31 -2.10 9.41 13.33
CA CYS A 31 -3.01 8.34 12.94
C CYS A 31 -3.48 7.53 14.16
N PRO A 32 -4.31 8.12 15.04
CA PRO A 32 -4.76 7.46 16.28
C PRO A 32 -5.61 6.21 16.05
N GLN A 33 -6.10 6.00 14.83
CA GLN A 33 -6.84 4.79 14.44
C GLN A 33 -5.92 3.59 14.17
N ASN A 34 -4.63 3.83 13.92
CA ASN A 34 -3.62 2.79 13.70
C ASN A 34 -2.23 3.33 14.07
N GLU A 35 -1.80 3.02 15.29
CA GLU A 35 -0.51 3.46 15.83
C GLU A 35 0.69 2.89 15.06
N ASP A 36 0.56 1.70 14.47
CA ASP A 36 1.62 1.09 13.68
C ASP A 36 1.89 1.89 12.39
N VAL A 37 0.85 2.40 11.75
CA VAL A 37 0.96 3.28 10.59
C VAL A 37 1.67 4.59 10.97
N GLU A 38 1.32 5.20 12.10
CA GLU A 38 2.00 6.42 12.57
C GLU A 38 3.47 6.15 12.93
N ARG A 39 3.71 5.10 13.72
CA ARG A 39 5.06 4.71 14.16
C ARG A 39 5.96 4.37 12.97
N PHE A 40 5.46 3.63 11.97
CA PHE A 40 6.23 3.30 10.79
C PHE A 40 6.70 4.56 10.06
N LEU A 41 5.82 5.51 9.82
CA LEU A 41 6.19 6.76 9.13
C LEU A 41 7.29 7.49 9.89
N LYS A 42 7.11 7.70 11.21
CA LYS A 42 7.99 8.51 12.03
C LYS A 42 9.33 7.84 12.36
N ALA A 43 9.35 6.52 12.54
CA ALA A 43 10.52 5.81 13.05
C ALA A 43 11.26 4.96 12.01
N SER A 44 10.59 4.51 10.95
CA SER A 44 11.14 3.47 10.08
C SER A 44 11.19 3.84 8.59
N SER A 45 10.31 4.72 8.12
CA SER A 45 10.10 4.97 6.69
C SER A 45 11.37 5.43 5.96
N ILE A 46 12.16 6.29 6.61
CA ILE A 46 13.42 6.83 6.06
C ILE A 46 14.45 5.70 5.91
N GLU A 47 14.63 4.91 6.97
CA GLU A 47 15.61 3.83 6.99
C GLU A 47 15.26 2.73 5.98
N PHE A 48 14.00 2.31 5.90
CA PHE A 48 13.53 1.33 4.93
C PHE A 48 13.73 1.82 3.50
N THR A 49 13.52 3.12 3.26
CA THR A 49 13.76 3.71 1.96
C THR A 49 15.26 3.77 1.60
N LYS A 50 16.12 4.14 2.56
CA LYS A 50 17.60 4.13 2.38
C LYS A 50 18.12 2.72 2.08
N LYS A 51 17.56 1.70 2.73
CA LYS A 51 17.92 0.28 2.52
C LYS A 51 17.28 -0.34 1.27
N ASN A 52 16.52 0.40 0.48
CA ASN A 52 15.77 -0.10 -0.68
C ASN A 52 14.79 -1.25 -0.35
N GLN A 53 14.31 -1.34 0.89
CA GLN A 53 13.34 -2.35 1.30
C GLN A 53 11.91 -1.96 0.93
N SER A 54 11.63 -0.66 0.97
CA SER A 54 10.38 -0.06 0.52
C SER A 54 10.59 1.41 0.19
N VAL A 55 9.61 2.04 -0.43
CA VAL A 55 9.63 3.47 -0.72
C VAL A 55 8.35 4.11 -0.22
N SER A 56 8.49 5.15 0.61
CA SER A 56 7.37 5.93 1.11
C SER A 56 7.13 7.17 0.25
N TYR A 57 5.86 7.48 0.03
CA TYR A 57 5.37 8.63 -0.71
C TYR A 57 4.51 9.49 0.21
N LEU A 58 4.84 10.75 0.34
CA LEU A 58 4.09 11.71 1.12
C LEU A 58 3.08 12.43 0.23
N VAL A 59 1.87 12.62 0.72
CA VAL A 59 0.76 13.29 0.01
C VAL A 59 0.42 14.59 0.73
N PHE A 60 0.45 15.69 -0.01
CA PHE A 60 0.23 17.04 0.50
C PHE A 60 -1.02 17.65 -0.13
N SER A 61 -1.74 18.45 0.63
CA SER A 61 -2.80 19.32 0.11
C SER A 61 -2.21 20.64 -0.38
N LYS A 62 -2.61 21.05 -1.59
CA LYS A 62 -2.23 22.36 -2.13
C LYS A 62 -2.91 23.52 -1.38
N GLU A 63 -4.10 23.30 -0.85
CA GLU A 63 -4.87 24.30 -0.14
C GLU A 63 -4.20 24.70 1.19
N ILE A 64 -3.82 23.73 2.00
CA ILE A 64 -3.26 23.99 3.34
C ILE A 64 -1.74 23.83 3.41
N GLN A 65 -1.08 23.43 2.31
CA GLN A 65 0.36 23.18 2.22
C GLN A 65 0.91 22.24 3.30
N GLN A 66 0.12 21.22 3.70
CA GLN A 66 0.47 20.27 4.76
C GLN A 66 0.35 18.84 4.30
N LEU A 67 1.06 17.95 5.01
CA LEU A 67 0.98 16.52 4.86
C LEU A 67 -0.41 16.01 5.26
N VAL A 68 -1.15 15.44 4.31
CA VAL A 68 -2.53 14.92 4.54
C VAL A 68 -2.59 13.39 4.55
N GLY A 69 -1.55 12.73 4.09
CA GLY A 69 -1.47 11.28 4.10
C GLY A 69 -0.16 10.75 3.55
N TYR A 70 0.02 9.45 3.59
CA TYR A 70 1.16 8.79 2.98
C TYR A 70 0.82 7.34 2.61
N PHE A 71 1.65 6.75 1.78
CA PHE A 71 1.65 5.31 1.51
C PHE A 71 3.07 4.81 1.26
N THR A 72 3.27 3.51 1.46
CA THR A 72 4.57 2.87 1.25
C THR A 72 4.42 1.70 0.30
N ILE A 73 5.28 1.61 -0.70
CA ILE A 73 5.30 0.53 -1.69
C ILE A 73 6.58 -0.29 -1.53
N ALA A 74 6.44 -1.61 -1.58
CA ALA A 74 7.54 -2.57 -1.62
C ALA A 74 7.30 -3.61 -2.73
N MET A 75 8.37 -4.19 -3.26
CA MET A 75 8.30 -5.38 -4.11
C MET A 75 8.43 -6.62 -3.22
N LYS A 76 7.45 -7.51 -3.28
CA LYS A 76 7.42 -8.76 -2.51
C LYS A 76 6.85 -9.90 -3.36
N PRO A 77 7.27 -11.14 -3.13
CA PRO A 77 6.55 -12.28 -3.68
C PRO A 77 5.17 -12.38 -3.01
N LEU A 78 4.15 -12.67 -3.80
CA LEU A 78 2.82 -13.06 -3.33
C LEU A 78 2.59 -14.52 -3.70
N THR A 79 2.28 -15.34 -2.70
CA THR A 79 1.94 -16.76 -2.90
C THR A 79 0.47 -16.99 -2.55
N ILE A 80 -0.28 -17.57 -3.50
CA ILE A 80 -1.70 -17.88 -3.37
C ILE A 80 -1.88 -19.37 -3.53
N GLY A 81 -2.43 -20.06 -2.54
CA GLY A 81 -2.79 -21.47 -2.64
C GLY A 81 -3.84 -21.72 -3.73
N ALA A 82 -3.73 -22.80 -4.47
CA ALA A 82 -4.70 -23.14 -5.51
C ALA A 82 -6.12 -23.33 -4.94
N ALA A 83 -6.23 -23.78 -3.69
CA ALA A 83 -7.49 -23.93 -2.97
C ALA A 83 -8.10 -22.58 -2.52
N ASP A 84 -7.27 -21.53 -2.41
CA ASP A 84 -7.68 -20.20 -1.93
C ASP A 84 -8.24 -19.33 -3.05
N VAL A 85 -8.11 -19.76 -4.30
CA VAL A 85 -8.66 -19.04 -5.45
C VAL A 85 -10.16 -19.35 -5.57
N VAL A 86 -10.98 -18.41 -5.09
CA VAL A 86 -12.42 -18.58 -4.87
C VAL A 86 -13.23 -18.69 -6.17
N SER A 87 -12.74 -18.15 -7.30
CA SER A 87 -13.50 -18.17 -8.54
C SER A 87 -12.68 -18.64 -9.75
N ASN A 88 -13.34 -19.34 -10.68
CA ASN A 88 -12.71 -19.73 -11.94
C ASN A 88 -12.23 -18.55 -12.78
N THR A 89 -12.87 -17.39 -12.66
CA THR A 89 -12.45 -16.17 -13.35
C THR A 89 -11.12 -15.64 -12.78
N GLN A 90 -10.97 -15.64 -11.46
CA GLN A 90 -9.71 -15.26 -10.80
C GLN A 90 -8.61 -16.25 -11.14
N ARG A 91 -8.89 -17.56 -11.06
CA ARG A 91 -7.94 -18.61 -11.43
C ARG A 91 -7.38 -18.40 -12.84
N ARG A 92 -8.25 -18.22 -13.83
CA ARG A 92 -7.82 -17.98 -15.23
C ARG A 92 -6.96 -16.71 -15.37
N LYS A 93 -7.23 -15.67 -14.58
CA LYS A 93 -6.41 -14.46 -14.59
C LYS A 93 -5.02 -14.71 -13.98
N ILE A 94 -4.97 -15.44 -12.85
CA ILE A 94 -3.70 -15.81 -12.18
C ILE A 94 -2.87 -16.73 -13.10
N GLU A 95 -3.48 -17.73 -13.73
CA GLU A 95 -2.81 -18.67 -14.64
C GLU A 95 -2.22 -18.00 -15.90
N ARG A 96 -2.69 -16.80 -16.26
CA ARG A 96 -2.06 -15.98 -17.30
C ARG A 96 -0.79 -15.26 -16.83
N ILE A 97 -0.63 -15.09 -15.53
CA ILE A 97 0.47 -14.35 -14.89
C ILE A 97 1.58 -15.33 -14.48
N CYS A 98 1.21 -16.45 -13.89
CA CYS A 98 2.14 -17.46 -13.39
C CYS A 98 1.57 -18.87 -13.51
N ARG A 99 2.46 -19.85 -13.51
CA ARG A 99 2.08 -21.27 -13.53
C ARG A 99 1.88 -21.77 -12.11
N LEU A 100 0.96 -22.76 -11.98
CA LEU A 100 0.81 -23.52 -10.77
C LEU A 100 2.10 -24.31 -10.49
N ASP A 101 2.61 -24.18 -9.28
CA ASP A 101 3.60 -25.12 -8.76
C ASP A 101 2.84 -26.35 -8.21
N GLU A 102 2.97 -27.46 -8.89
CA GLU A 102 2.26 -28.68 -8.53
C GLU A 102 2.75 -29.30 -7.22
N SER A 103 4.00 -29.03 -6.83
CA SER A 103 4.58 -29.57 -5.59
C SER A 103 4.02 -28.87 -4.35
N SER A 104 3.85 -27.56 -4.40
CA SER A 104 3.31 -26.73 -3.32
C SER A 104 1.82 -26.44 -3.47
N GLN A 105 1.21 -26.80 -4.61
CA GLN A 105 -0.16 -26.45 -4.97
C GLN A 105 -0.45 -24.95 -4.81
N SER A 106 0.47 -24.11 -5.29
CA SER A 106 0.40 -22.66 -5.16
C SER A 106 0.86 -21.90 -6.40
N TYR A 107 0.44 -20.64 -6.48
CA TYR A 107 0.89 -19.67 -7.47
C TYR A 107 1.76 -18.64 -6.77
N THR A 108 3.02 -18.50 -7.18
CA THR A 108 3.94 -17.47 -6.65
C THR A 108 4.30 -16.47 -7.75
N MET A 109 4.11 -15.20 -7.46
CA MET A 109 4.35 -14.12 -8.41
C MET A 109 4.99 -12.92 -7.73
N SER A 110 5.75 -12.13 -8.50
CA SER A 110 6.24 -10.82 -8.05
C SER A 110 5.06 -9.85 -8.00
N ALA A 111 4.93 -9.14 -6.89
CA ALA A 111 3.81 -8.23 -6.66
C ALA A 111 4.24 -6.94 -5.96
N TYR A 112 3.46 -5.88 -6.16
CA TYR A 112 3.61 -4.62 -5.44
C TYR A 112 2.80 -4.68 -4.14
N LEU A 113 3.50 -4.68 -3.02
CA LEU A 113 2.87 -4.55 -1.69
C LEU A 113 2.64 -3.08 -1.37
N ILE A 114 1.40 -2.68 -1.11
CA ILE A 114 1.11 -1.43 -0.41
C ILE A 114 1.27 -1.74 1.09
N ALA A 115 2.50 -1.55 1.57
CA ALA A 115 2.89 -1.97 2.92
C ALA A 115 2.31 -1.07 4.01
N GLN A 116 2.07 0.21 3.68
CA GLN A 116 1.45 1.18 4.57
C GLN A 116 0.51 2.08 3.77
N LEU A 117 -0.60 2.45 4.38
CA LEU A 117 -1.55 3.43 3.85
C LEU A 117 -2.12 4.24 5.03
N GLY A 118 -1.74 5.49 5.14
CA GLY A 118 -2.08 6.33 6.28
C GLY A 118 -2.69 7.67 5.88
N LYS A 119 -3.84 8.01 6.47
CA LYS A 119 -4.42 9.34 6.44
C LYS A 119 -3.94 10.11 7.67
N ASN A 120 -3.62 11.39 7.51
CA ASN A 120 -3.33 12.27 8.63
C ASN A 120 -4.62 12.75 9.29
N PHE A 121 -4.79 12.44 10.57
CA PHE A 121 -5.93 12.83 11.39
C PHE A 121 -5.67 14.07 12.23
N SER A 122 -4.55 14.78 12.04
CA SER A 122 -4.35 16.08 12.66
C SER A 122 -5.48 17.04 12.30
N ARG A 123 -5.81 18.00 13.20
CA ARG A 123 -6.98 18.86 13.08
C ARG A 123 -7.09 19.57 11.72
N ALA A 124 -5.97 20.02 11.16
CA ALA A 124 -5.96 20.74 9.88
C ALA A 124 -6.10 19.79 8.67
N ALA A 125 -5.61 18.56 8.77
CA ALA A 125 -5.49 17.62 7.65
C ALA A 125 -6.68 16.64 7.54
N ASN A 126 -7.38 16.37 8.65
CA ASN A 126 -8.35 15.27 8.74
C ASN A 126 -9.46 15.30 7.68
N GLU A 127 -10.01 16.49 7.37
CA GLU A 127 -11.10 16.60 6.40
C GLU A 127 -10.65 16.83 4.96
N LYS A 128 -9.33 16.96 4.73
CA LYS A 128 -8.79 17.35 3.44
C LYS A 128 -8.62 16.21 2.45
N ILE A 129 -8.56 14.96 2.92
CA ILE A 129 -8.39 13.79 2.04
C ILE A 129 -9.14 12.57 2.57
N THR A 130 -9.51 11.64 1.70
CA THR A 130 -10.07 10.34 2.06
C THR A 130 -9.06 9.22 1.87
N GLY A 131 -9.24 8.10 2.59
CA GLY A 131 -8.42 6.91 2.40
C GLY A 131 -8.51 6.34 0.97
N ASP A 132 -9.70 6.41 0.35
CA ASP A 132 -9.91 5.97 -1.03
C ASP A 132 -9.07 6.81 -2.02
N TYR A 133 -8.94 8.11 -1.76
CA TYR A 133 -8.13 8.98 -2.61
C TYR A 133 -6.62 8.69 -2.45
N ILE A 134 -6.13 8.49 -1.23
CA ILE A 134 -4.73 8.09 -0.99
C ILE A 134 -4.44 6.75 -1.68
N LEU A 135 -5.35 5.78 -1.56
CA LEU A 135 -5.21 4.48 -2.25
C LEU A 135 -5.19 4.65 -3.78
N SER A 136 -6.01 5.54 -4.33
CA SER A 136 -6.00 5.82 -5.76
C SER A 136 -4.66 6.40 -6.25
N ILE A 137 -4.02 7.26 -5.45
CA ILE A 137 -2.68 7.78 -5.71
C ILE A 137 -1.64 6.64 -5.67
N ALA A 138 -1.71 5.77 -4.65
CA ALA A 138 -0.81 4.62 -4.54
C ALA A 138 -0.93 3.69 -5.76
N LEU A 139 -2.16 3.40 -6.21
CA LEU A 139 -2.40 2.60 -7.41
C LEU A 139 -1.87 3.28 -8.68
N ASN A 140 -2.01 4.60 -8.82
CA ASN A 140 -1.42 5.34 -9.93
C ASN A 140 0.11 5.27 -9.96
N VAL A 141 0.76 5.28 -8.78
CA VAL A 141 2.21 5.05 -8.69
C VAL A 141 2.54 3.62 -9.13
N ILE A 142 1.78 2.63 -8.68
CA ILE A 142 1.98 1.23 -9.07
C ILE A 142 1.81 1.05 -10.59
N ASP A 143 0.83 1.70 -11.22
CA ASP A 143 0.63 1.67 -12.68
C ASP A 143 1.87 2.19 -13.44
N LYS A 144 2.52 3.25 -12.92
CA LYS A 144 3.77 3.78 -13.49
C LYS A 144 4.95 2.82 -13.30
N LEU A 145 5.04 2.18 -12.13
CA LEU A 145 6.05 1.16 -11.86
C LEU A 145 5.84 -0.07 -12.75
N GLN A 146 4.59 -0.49 -12.94
CA GLN A 146 4.23 -1.56 -13.87
C GLN A 146 4.66 -1.22 -15.30
N TYR A 147 4.39 -0.02 -15.76
CA TYR A 147 4.81 0.43 -17.09
C TYR A 147 6.34 0.37 -17.26
N SER A 148 7.09 0.69 -16.20
CA SER A 148 8.56 0.77 -16.23
C SER A 148 9.27 -0.57 -15.99
N ALA A 149 8.69 -1.45 -15.15
CA ALA A 149 9.36 -2.65 -14.65
C ALA A 149 8.54 -3.95 -14.83
N GLY A 150 7.32 -3.85 -15.33
CA GLY A 150 6.40 -4.98 -15.38
C GLY A 150 5.77 -5.27 -14.00
N GLY A 151 5.16 -6.45 -13.86
CA GLY A 151 4.37 -6.83 -12.69
C GLY A 151 2.88 -6.64 -12.97
N MET A 152 2.05 -7.56 -12.49
CA MET A 152 0.62 -7.55 -12.81
C MET A 152 -0.28 -7.59 -11.58
N VAL A 153 0.30 -7.59 -10.38
CA VAL A 153 -0.44 -7.76 -9.13
C VAL A 153 0.01 -6.74 -8.10
N SER A 154 -0.96 -6.12 -7.46
CA SER A 154 -0.77 -5.40 -6.20
C SER A 154 -1.48 -6.14 -5.07
N PHE A 155 -0.97 -6.05 -3.84
CA PHE A 155 -1.60 -6.63 -2.67
C PHE A 155 -1.41 -5.78 -1.43
N VAL A 156 -2.19 -6.07 -0.42
CA VAL A 156 -2.14 -5.47 0.91
C VAL A 156 -2.20 -6.56 1.97
N GLU A 157 -1.63 -6.28 3.12
CA GLU A 157 -1.75 -7.06 4.35
C GLU A 157 -2.44 -6.18 5.38
N THR A 158 -3.52 -6.68 5.97
CA THR A 158 -4.35 -5.89 6.88
C THR A 158 -5.00 -6.75 7.95
N ASP A 159 -5.40 -6.14 9.05
CA ASP A 159 -6.17 -6.83 10.07
C ASP A 159 -7.48 -7.41 9.49
N ASN A 160 -7.88 -8.56 10.01
CA ASN A 160 -9.15 -9.19 9.67
C ASN A 160 -10.32 -8.42 10.31
N ASN A 161 -10.58 -7.24 9.80
CA ASN A 161 -11.55 -6.27 10.31
C ASN A 161 -12.52 -5.89 9.18
N ASN A 162 -13.80 -6.00 9.43
CA ASN A 162 -14.86 -5.77 8.43
C ASN A 162 -14.75 -4.39 7.75
N LYS A 163 -14.35 -3.35 8.48
CA LYS A 163 -14.21 -2.00 7.94
C LYS A 163 -13.07 -1.94 6.91
N LEU A 164 -11.91 -2.53 7.24
CA LEU A 164 -10.75 -2.58 6.35
C LEU A 164 -11.00 -3.51 5.16
N LEU A 165 -11.59 -4.67 5.38
CA LEU A 165 -11.96 -5.59 4.30
C LEU A 165 -12.92 -4.92 3.31
N SER A 166 -13.98 -4.28 3.80
CA SER A 166 -14.93 -3.55 2.95
C SER A 166 -14.27 -2.39 2.21
N PHE A 167 -13.31 -1.70 2.84
CA PHE A 167 -12.53 -0.63 2.21
C PHE A 167 -11.72 -1.16 1.01
N TYR A 168 -10.97 -2.23 1.17
CA TYR A 168 -10.18 -2.78 0.08
C TYR A 168 -11.05 -3.47 -0.98
N GLN A 169 -12.10 -4.20 -0.59
CA GLN A 169 -13.00 -4.87 -1.53
C GLN A 169 -13.74 -3.89 -2.46
N ARG A 170 -14.24 -2.75 -1.96
CA ARG A 170 -14.85 -1.72 -2.82
C ARG A 170 -13.84 -1.08 -3.78
N ASN A 171 -12.55 -1.14 -3.44
CA ASN A 171 -11.44 -0.73 -4.29
C ASN A 171 -10.90 -1.87 -5.18
N LYS A 172 -11.71 -2.93 -5.40
CA LYS A 172 -11.43 -4.07 -6.29
C LYS A 172 -10.28 -4.98 -5.84
N PHE A 173 -9.93 -4.98 -4.57
CA PHE A 173 -9.08 -6.00 -3.99
C PHE A 173 -9.92 -7.24 -3.63
N HIS A 174 -9.35 -8.41 -3.83
CA HIS A 174 -9.96 -9.69 -3.54
C HIS A 174 -9.26 -10.36 -2.37
N LEU A 175 -10.02 -10.80 -1.38
CA LEU A 175 -9.48 -11.53 -0.25
C LEU A 175 -8.91 -12.87 -0.71
N ILE A 176 -7.71 -13.19 -0.25
CA ILE A 176 -7.13 -14.53 -0.37
C ILE A 176 -7.66 -15.32 0.82
N SER A 177 -8.50 -16.32 0.56
CA SER A 177 -9.11 -17.12 1.61
C SER A 177 -8.17 -18.21 2.09
N SER A 178 -7.15 -17.86 2.85
CA SER A 178 -6.51 -18.76 3.80
C SER A 178 -6.27 -17.99 5.08
N PRO A 179 -7.06 -18.21 6.12
CA PRO A 179 -6.59 -17.86 7.45
C PRO A 179 -5.46 -18.84 7.75
N GLN A 180 -4.23 -18.39 7.68
CA GLN A 180 -3.16 -19.13 8.31
C GLN A 180 -3.49 -19.24 9.79
N LYS A 181 -3.16 -20.38 10.39
CA LYS A 181 -3.75 -20.96 11.61
C LYS A 181 -3.51 -20.22 12.94
N ASN A 182 -3.18 -18.94 12.97
CA ASN A 182 -2.91 -18.20 14.20
C ASN A 182 -3.84 -16.99 14.35
N ASN A 183 -4.47 -16.85 15.50
CA ASN A 183 -5.53 -15.89 15.83
C ASN A 183 -5.12 -14.39 15.80
N ASN A 184 -3.93 -14.03 15.31
CA ASN A 184 -3.41 -12.66 15.19
C ASN A 184 -2.81 -12.37 13.82
N GLU A 185 -3.19 -13.09 12.78
CA GLU A 185 -2.55 -12.95 11.46
C GLU A 185 -3.30 -11.95 10.59
N LEU A 186 -2.49 -11.13 9.93
CA LEU A 186 -2.94 -10.25 8.87
C LEU A 186 -3.55 -11.08 7.73
N VAL A 187 -4.62 -10.60 7.16
CA VAL A 187 -5.21 -11.17 5.95
C VAL A 187 -4.66 -10.46 4.73
N GLN A 188 -4.49 -11.20 3.65
CA GLN A 188 -4.02 -10.67 2.39
C GLN A 188 -5.17 -10.45 1.42
N LEU A 189 -5.17 -9.28 0.76
CA LEU A 189 -6.05 -9.01 -0.37
C LEU A 189 -5.20 -8.62 -1.57
N PHE A 190 -5.54 -9.11 -2.75
CA PHE A 190 -4.81 -8.81 -3.98
C PHE A 190 -5.72 -8.18 -5.03
N ARG A 191 -5.09 -7.43 -5.94
CA ARG A 191 -5.71 -6.83 -7.11
C ARG A 191 -4.83 -7.08 -8.33
N ILE A 192 -5.43 -7.57 -9.41
CA ILE A 192 -4.77 -7.64 -10.70
C ILE A 192 -4.83 -6.24 -11.33
N ILE A 193 -3.69 -5.74 -11.74
CA ILE A 193 -3.50 -4.42 -12.34
C ILE A 193 -3.95 -4.44 -13.80
#